data_956f10ba9dea32fa63fc0be79f18baf3
#
_entry.id   956f10ba9dea32fa63fc0be79f18baf3
#
_cell.length_a   1.000
_cell.length_b   1.000
_cell.length_c   1.000
_cell.angle_alpha   90.00
_cell.angle_beta   90.00
_cell.angle_gamma   90.00
#
_symmetry.space_group_name_H-M   'P 1'
#
loop_
_entity.id
_entity.type
_entity.pdbx_description
1 polymer ?
#
loop_
_entity_poly.entity_id
_entity_poly.type
_entity_poly.pdbx_seq_one_letter_code
_entity_poly.pdbx_strand_id
1 'polypeptide(L)'
;VHAVLKSGESERSGRIVVGATFLTLGMVYGVWYSYSVFFVAFLREFQWSRSVIAGGYSALVLIHGIFSPISGWLAARVGPRRVILAGGWIFGLGLLLTAQITKWWHLYAAFGWVAGIGLSMVGWVPAVVLVRGWFPGRVGTAVGVASAGIGVGMAGLVPLAQFMIDWIGWRWAFRILAVLILGWVLPATMFLVRDPVSLDGTDPRLGTRGPRARLDREAYWTLATAVRDLHYWGLAGVFFTGNIVTQMLLVHQVAYLVDHGVSPLAAAVVGGVVGLASIAGKMGWGTLSDRVGREPTYTLASLCTVASVGVLVLAGRHPTSWLPFLYAVLIGVGYAVTAPVTPAAASDLFGGPGFSTIFGTLHTVLTAGGAFGAWLAGQMFDQTGTYTGALWVALGSAVLAPILMWIVAPRHPHPPPGSR
;
A
#
# COMPACT_ATOMS: atom_id res chain seq x y z
N VAL A 1 22.87 13.61 34.54
CA VAL A 1 22.02 14.71 34.07
C VAL A 1 22.15 14.86 32.55
N HIS A 2 23.36 14.95 31.96
CA HIS A 2 23.55 15.09 30.49
C HIS A 2 23.03 13.90 29.66
N ALA A 3 23.09 12.65 30.15
CA ALA A 3 22.58 11.48 29.47
C ALA A 3 21.03 11.44 29.44
N VAL A 4 20.40 11.89 30.54
CA VAL A 4 18.92 11.94 30.67
C VAL A 4 18.34 13.05 29.78
N LEU A 5 19.01 14.19 29.68
CA LEU A 5 18.60 15.29 28.81
C LEU A 5 18.70 14.88 27.33
N LYS A 6 19.79 14.17 26.92
CA LYS A 6 19.93 13.65 25.57
C LYS A 6 18.87 12.57 25.20
N SER A 7 18.45 11.75 26.18
CA SER A 7 17.39 10.74 25.93
C SER A 7 16.02 11.40 25.71
N GLY A 8 15.68 12.44 26.45
CA GLY A 8 14.42 13.18 26.28
C GLY A 8 14.32 13.94 24.94
N GLU A 9 15.41 14.57 24.50
CA GLU A 9 15.47 15.24 23.19
C GLU A 9 15.39 14.24 22.02
N SER A 10 16.03 13.09 22.15
CA SER A 10 15.95 12.01 21.15
C SER A 10 14.53 11.45 21.04
N GLU A 11 13.86 11.22 22.17
CA GLU A 11 12.47 10.72 22.16
C GLU A 11 11.49 11.74 21.58
N ARG A 12 11.64 13.03 21.88
CA ARG A 12 10.84 14.10 21.30
C ARG A 12 11.04 14.19 19.77
N SER A 13 12.28 14.13 19.32
CA SER A 13 12.59 14.13 17.89
C SER A 13 12.01 12.91 17.18
N GLY A 14 12.08 11.73 17.76
CA GLY A 14 11.46 10.52 17.23
C GLY A 14 9.94 10.64 17.10
N ARG A 15 9.24 11.20 18.08
CA ARG A 15 7.78 11.44 18.02
C ARG A 15 7.42 12.41 16.88
N ILE A 16 8.21 13.48 16.69
CA ILE A 16 8.04 14.43 15.57
C ILE A 16 8.19 13.71 14.24
N VAL A 17 9.21 12.86 14.09
CA VAL A 17 9.44 12.07 12.87
C VAL A 17 8.28 11.13 12.57
N VAL A 18 7.73 10.44 13.59
CA VAL A 18 6.54 9.56 13.39
C VAL A 18 5.32 10.39 12.99
N GLY A 19 5.07 11.54 13.61
CA GLY A 19 3.98 12.43 13.24
C GLY A 19 4.10 12.98 11.81
N ALA A 20 5.30 13.41 11.42
CA ALA A 20 5.59 13.86 10.06
C ALA A 20 5.41 12.73 9.04
N THR A 21 5.85 11.51 9.39
CA THR A 21 5.68 10.31 8.54
C THR A 21 4.22 9.93 8.41
N PHE A 22 3.44 9.97 9.50
CA PHE A 22 1.99 9.76 9.50
C PHE A 22 1.28 10.67 8.50
N LEU A 23 1.54 11.98 8.57
CA LEU A 23 0.94 12.95 7.65
C LEU A 23 1.42 12.76 6.22
N THR A 24 2.71 12.50 6.03
CA THR A 24 3.28 12.25 4.68
C THR A 24 2.65 11.03 4.03
N LEU A 25 2.58 9.89 4.74
CA LEU A 25 1.91 8.69 4.24
C LEU A 25 0.41 8.94 4.00
N GLY A 26 -0.24 9.69 4.90
CA GLY A 26 -1.64 10.06 4.74
C GLY A 26 -1.88 10.84 3.44
N MET A 27 -1.10 11.87 3.20
CA MET A 27 -1.24 12.70 2.00
C MET A 27 -0.93 11.92 0.72
N VAL A 28 0.18 11.21 0.68
CA VAL A 28 0.66 10.51 -0.51
C VAL A 28 -0.28 9.37 -0.90
N TYR A 29 -0.66 8.52 0.07
CA TYR A 29 -1.60 7.43 -0.18
C TYR A 29 -3.04 7.89 -0.30
N GLY A 30 -3.41 8.99 0.37
CA GLY A 30 -4.71 9.63 0.14
C GLY A 30 -4.88 10.06 -1.31
N VAL A 31 -3.85 10.65 -1.92
CA VAL A 31 -3.83 10.96 -3.37
C VAL A 31 -3.89 9.69 -4.21
N TRP A 32 -3.13 8.65 -3.86
CA TRP A 32 -3.21 7.35 -4.54
C TRP A 32 -4.65 6.83 -4.61
N TYR A 33 -5.31 6.72 -3.44
CA TYR A 33 -6.67 6.17 -3.39
C TYR A 33 -7.74 7.11 -3.96
N SER A 34 -7.45 8.41 -4.07
CA SER A 34 -8.31 9.36 -4.78
C SER A 34 -8.40 9.09 -6.28
N TYR A 35 -7.52 8.23 -6.84
CA TYR A 35 -7.63 7.85 -8.24
C TYR A 35 -9.01 7.32 -8.62
N SER A 36 -9.71 6.65 -7.72
CA SER A 36 -11.07 6.13 -7.94
C SER A 36 -12.10 7.22 -8.30
N VAL A 37 -11.96 8.44 -7.78
CA VAL A 37 -12.82 9.57 -8.14
C VAL A 37 -12.34 10.26 -9.42
N PHE A 38 -11.03 10.38 -9.63
CA PHE A 38 -10.47 10.87 -10.90
C PHE A 38 -10.78 9.93 -12.06
N PHE A 39 -10.87 8.63 -11.82
CA PHE A 39 -11.29 7.63 -12.79
C PHE A 39 -12.63 8.01 -13.44
N VAL A 40 -13.62 8.38 -12.63
CA VAL A 40 -14.94 8.83 -13.11
C VAL A 40 -14.84 10.16 -13.88
N ALA A 41 -14.01 11.10 -13.43
CA ALA A 41 -13.79 12.35 -14.12
C ALA A 41 -13.17 12.15 -15.52
N PHE A 42 -12.19 11.23 -15.63
CA PHE A 42 -11.57 10.90 -16.92
C PHE A 42 -12.54 10.20 -17.87
N LEU A 43 -13.38 9.29 -17.35
CA LEU A 43 -14.43 8.67 -18.16
C LEU A 43 -15.37 9.71 -18.79
N ARG A 44 -15.77 10.72 -18.01
CA ARG A 44 -16.70 11.77 -18.46
C ARG A 44 -16.08 12.70 -19.50
N GLU A 45 -14.81 13.06 -19.31
CA GLU A 45 -14.18 14.06 -20.19
C GLU A 45 -13.59 13.44 -21.46
N PHE A 46 -12.85 12.34 -21.32
CA PHE A 46 -12.08 11.79 -22.43
C PHE A 46 -12.81 10.67 -23.20
N GLN A 47 -13.87 10.12 -22.62
CA GLN A 47 -14.58 8.97 -23.20
C GLN A 47 -13.66 7.77 -23.49
N TRP A 48 -12.53 7.68 -22.78
CA TRP A 48 -11.63 6.53 -22.89
C TRP A 48 -12.26 5.29 -22.26
N SER A 49 -11.86 4.11 -22.76
CA SER A 49 -12.30 2.85 -22.16
C SER A 49 -11.85 2.72 -20.70
N ARG A 50 -12.57 1.95 -19.91
CA ARG A 50 -12.25 1.73 -18.50
C ARG A 50 -10.91 1.00 -18.33
N SER A 51 -10.57 0.10 -19.24
CA SER A 51 -9.28 -0.58 -19.24
C SER A 51 -8.11 0.39 -19.48
N VAL A 52 -8.26 1.36 -20.37
CA VAL A 52 -7.23 2.39 -20.61
C VAL A 52 -7.01 3.24 -19.36
N ILE A 53 -8.07 3.71 -18.71
CA ILE A 53 -7.95 4.52 -17.52
C ILE A 53 -7.40 3.68 -16.34
N ALA A 54 -7.95 2.47 -16.12
CA ALA A 54 -7.43 1.56 -15.10
C ALA A 54 -5.96 1.17 -15.36
N GLY A 55 -5.56 1.06 -16.63
CA GLY A 55 -4.18 0.79 -17.03
C GLY A 55 -3.19 1.88 -16.59
N GLY A 56 -3.61 3.15 -16.58
CA GLY A 56 -2.81 4.25 -16.02
C GLY A 56 -2.54 4.05 -14.52
N TYR A 57 -3.55 3.63 -13.75
CA TYR A 57 -3.38 3.24 -12.36
C TYR A 57 -2.50 1.98 -12.20
N SER A 58 -2.75 0.97 -13.02
CA SER A 58 -1.97 -0.27 -13.04
C SER A 58 -0.49 0.00 -13.29
N ALA A 59 -0.18 0.93 -14.19
CA ALA A 59 1.19 1.36 -14.44
C ALA A 59 1.82 1.98 -13.18
N LEU A 60 1.09 2.85 -12.47
CA LEU A 60 1.57 3.41 -11.20
C LEU A 60 1.88 2.32 -10.17
N VAL A 61 0.96 1.35 -9.99
CA VAL A 61 1.13 0.25 -9.02
C VAL A 61 2.33 -0.63 -9.37
N LEU A 62 2.50 -0.98 -10.66
CA LEU A 62 3.65 -1.75 -11.13
C LEU A 62 4.96 -1.02 -10.93
N ILE A 63 5.03 0.25 -11.34
CA ILE A 63 6.24 1.08 -11.19
C ILE A 63 6.58 1.27 -9.71
N HIS A 64 5.59 1.55 -8.87
CA HIS A 64 5.77 1.59 -7.42
C HIS A 64 6.36 0.28 -6.88
N GLY A 65 5.84 -0.88 -7.30
CA GLY A 65 6.33 -2.18 -6.87
C GLY A 65 7.77 -2.47 -7.31
N ILE A 66 8.08 -2.21 -8.59
CA ILE A 66 9.42 -2.44 -9.17
C ILE A 66 10.46 -1.51 -8.53
N PHE A 67 10.13 -0.24 -8.29
CA PHE A 67 11.05 0.74 -7.72
C PHE A 67 11.13 0.71 -6.19
N SER A 68 10.21 0.05 -5.49
CA SER A 68 10.23 -0.04 -4.02
C SER A 68 11.52 -0.66 -3.45
N PRO A 69 12.06 -1.78 -3.96
CA PRO A 69 13.35 -2.31 -3.52
C PRO A 69 14.52 -1.34 -3.77
N ILE A 70 14.50 -0.64 -4.92
CA ILE A 70 15.51 0.36 -5.29
C ILE A 70 15.46 1.53 -4.31
N SER A 71 14.25 2.01 -3.98
CA SER A 71 14.03 3.09 -3.02
C SER A 71 14.51 2.71 -1.62
N GLY A 72 14.27 1.46 -1.20
CA GLY A 72 14.77 0.93 0.07
C GLY A 72 16.30 0.85 0.13
N TRP A 73 16.92 0.34 -0.93
CA TRP A 73 18.37 0.30 -1.06
C TRP A 73 19.00 1.70 -1.06
N LEU A 74 18.38 2.64 -1.78
CA LEU A 74 18.84 4.03 -1.82
C LEU A 74 18.68 4.68 -0.44
N ALA A 75 17.55 4.46 0.26
CA ALA A 75 17.32 4.95 1.61
C ALA A 75 18.36 4.44 2.62
N ALA A 76 18.80 3.18 2.47
CA ALA A 76 19.87 2.61 3.29
C ALA A 76 21.26 3.23 3.01
N ARG A 77 21.53 3.69 1.77
CA ARG A 77 22.83 4.25 1.37
C ARG A 77 22.97 5.74 1.59
N VAL A 78 21.96 6.51 1.16
CA VAL A 78 22.05 7.99 1.17
C VAL A 78 21.20 8.64 2.28
N GLY A 79 20.50 7.82 3.07
CA GLY A 79 19.58 8.23 4.11
C GLY A 79 18.14 8.37 3.62
N PRO A 80 17.14 7.93 4.43
CA PRO A 80 15.72 7.95 4.07
C PRO A 80 15.20 9.38 3.84
N ARG A 81 15.71 10.37 4.56
CA ARG A 81 15.33 11.78 4.40
C ARG A 81 15.54 12.28 2.98
N ARG A 82 16.72 12.03 2.39
CA ARG A 82 17.04 12.48 1.02
C ARG A 82 16.16 11.78 -0.03
N VAL A 83 15.90 10.50 0.18
CA VAL A 83 15.04 9.72 -0.71
C VAL A 83 13.60 10.21 -0.67
N ILE A 84 13.05 10.45 0.52
CA ILE A 84 11.69 10.99 0.71
C ILE A 84 11.58 12.40 0.09
N LEU A 85 12.59 13.25 0.25
CA LEU A 85 12.62 14.59 -0.35
C LEU A 85 12.57 14.51 -1.88
N ALA A 86 13.44 13.71 -2.50
CA ALA A 86 13.45 13.51 -3.93
C ALA A 86 12.14 12.88 -4.44
N GLY A 87 11.62 11.89 -3.70
CA GLY A 87 10.33 11.26 -3.98
C GLY A 87 9.17 12.25 -3.96
N GLY A 88 9.14 13.17 -2.98
CA GLY A 88 8.14 14.23 -2.89
C GLY A 88 8.15 15.16 -4.10
N TRP A 89 9.33 15.57 -4.56
CA TRP A 89 9.49 16.35 -5.78
C TRP A 89 8.97 15.61 -7.02
N ILE A 90 9.41 14.37 -7.21
CA ILE A 90 9.04 13.57 -8.38
C ILE A 90 7.53 13.27 -8.37
N PHE A 91 6.96 12.95 -7.18
CA PHE A 91 5.53 12.68 -7.05
C PHE A 91 4.69 13.92 -7.33
N GLY A 92 5.06 15.08 -6.75
CA GLY A 92 4.40 16.36 -7.01
C GLY A 92 4.48 16.76 -8.49
N LEU A 93 5.64 16.59 -9.13
CA LEU A 93 5.81 16.81 -10.58
C LEU A 93 4.90 15.87 -11.38
N GLY A 94 4.83 14.58 -11.04
CA GLY A 94 3.93 13.61 -11.67
C GLY A 94 2.47 14.05 -11.62
N LEU A 95 2.00 14.60 -10.48
CA LEU A 95 0.65 15.13 -10.34
C LEU A 95 0.43 16.40 -11.18
N LEU A 96 1.40 17.31 -11.24
CA LEU A 96 1.34 18.51 -12.08
C LEU A 96 1.28 18.16 -13.58
N LEU A 97 2.05 17.18 -14.00
CA LEU A 97 2.00 16.64 -15.37
C LEU A 97 0.66 15.96 -15.66
N THR A 98 0.13 15.20 -14.68
CA THR A 98 -1.19 14.56 -14.81
C THR A 98 -2.30 15.59 -14.98
N ALA A 99 -2.20 16.76 -14.37
CA ALA A 99 -3.15 17.86 -14.56
C ALA A 99 -3.20 18.40 -16.00
N GLN A 100 -2.23 18.03 -16.87
CA GLN A 100 -2.10 18.54 -18.23
C GLN A 100 -2.35 17.48 -19.31
N ILE A 101 -2.79 16.27 -18.90
CA ILE A 101 -3.02 15.18 -19.85
C ILE A 101 -4.13 15.51 -20.86
N THR A 102 -3.91 15.11 -22.10
CA THR A 102 -4.87 15.24 -23.22
C THR A 102 -4.99 13.95 -24.03
N LYS A 103 -4.01 13.04 -23.91
CA LYS A 103 -3.97 11.74 -24.58
C LYS A 103 -3.80 10.64 -23.55
N TRP A 104 -4.28 9.44 -23.86
CA TRP A 104 -4.22 8.30 -22.95
C TRP A 104 -2.79 7.96 -22.50
N TRP A 105 -1.81 8.02 -23.37
CA TRP A 105 -0.42 7.72 -23.03
C TRP A 105 0.22 8.77 -22.12
N HIS A 106 -0.27 10.04 -22.10
CA HIS A 106 0.14 11.02 -21.12
C HIS A 106 -0.19 10.58 -19.69
N LEU A 107 -1.35 9.91 -19.51
CA LEU A 107 -1.75 9.37 -18.21
C LEU A 107 -0.76 8.32 -17.73
N TYR A 108 -0.34 7.40 -18.62
CA TYR A 108 0.65 6.38 -18.29
C TYR A 108 2.02 6.99 -17.98
N ALA A 109 2.46 7.96 -18.76
CA ALA A 109 3.75 8.62 -18.55
C ALA A 109 3.75 9.47 -17.26
N ALA A 110 2.76 10.34 -17.07
CA ALA A 110 2.73 11.28 -15.95
C ALA A 110 2.33 10.61 -14.63
N PHE A 111 1.18 9.95 -14.60
CA PHE A 111 0.67 9.30 -13.40
C PHE A 111 1.30 7.93 -13.19
N GLY A 112 1.34 7.10 -14.23
CA GLY A 112 1.91 5.75 -14.14
C GLY A 112 3.40 5.78 -13.78
N TRP A 113 4.23 6.39 -14.63
CA TRP A 113 5.69 6.36 -14.46
C TRP A 113 6.20 7.42 -13.51
N VAL A 114 6.00 8.71 -13.78
CA VAL A 114 6.61 9.77 -12.98
C VAL A 114 6.08 9.75 -11.55
N ALA A 115 4.75 9.76 -11.36
CA ALA A 115 4.18 9.69 -10.02
C ALA A 115 4.46 8.33 -9.36
N GLY A 116 4.48 7.20 -10.10
CA GLY A 116 4.81 5.88 -9.57
C GLY A 116 6.23 5.78 -9.00
N ILE A 117 7.24 6.33 -9.69
CA ILE A 117 8.61 6.44 -9.17
C ILE A 117 8.63 7.32 -7.92
N GLY A 118 8.03 8.52 -7.98
CA GLY A 118 7.96 9.44 -6.85
C GLY A 118 7.32 8.78 -5.63
N LEU A 119 6.21 8.07 -5.83
CA LEU A 119 5.49 7.34 -4.79
C LEU A 119 6.35 6.25 -4.13
N SER A 120 7.15 5.51 -4.91
CA SER A 120 8.06 4.48 -4.37
C SER A 120 9.11 5.09 -3.43
N MET A 121 9.55 6.32 -3.73
CA MET A 121 10.59 7.01 -2.97
C MET A 121 10.06 7.81 -1.77
N VAL A 122 8.80 8.28 -1.79
CA VAL A 122 8.19 9.02 -0.67
C VAL A 122 7.30 8.13 0.20
N GLY A 123 6.94 6.94 -0.29
CA GLY A 123 5.94 6.05 0.31
C GLY A 123 6.49 5.13 1.40
N TRP A 124 5.88 3.95 1.45
CA TRP A 124 5.98 3.00 2.55
C TRP A 124 7.41 2.57 2.91
N VAL A 125 8.21 2.16 1.93
CA VAL A 125 9.52 1.53 2.20
C VAL A 125 10.50 2.50 2.85
N PRO A 126 10.76 3.72 2.31
CA PRO A 126 11.62 4.69 2.97
C PRO A 126 11.06 5.17 4.32
N ALA A 127 9.74 5.26 4.46
CA ALA A 127 9.08 5.62 5.72
C ALA A 127 9.35 4.58 6.83
N VAL A 128 9.25 3.28 6.51
CA VAL A 128 9.58 2.20 7.45
C VAL A 128 11.05 2.23 7.84
N VAL A 129 11.96 2.44 6.89
CA VAL A 129 13.42 2.57 7.17
C VAL A 129 13.67 3.73 8.14
N LEU A 130 13.05 4.89 7.89
CA LEU A 130 13.16 6.07 8.73
C LEU A 130 12.67 5.80 10.16
N VAL A 131 11.43 5.33 10.30
CA VAL A 131 10.79 5.11 11.62
C VAL A 131 11.52 4.04 12.42
N ARG A 132 11.94 2.95 11.77
CA ARG A 132 12.70 1.86 12.41
C ARG A 132 13.99 2.37 13.06
N GLY A 133 14.68 3.30 12.41
CA GLY A 133 15.94 3.84 12.92
C GLY A 133 15.78 4.66 14.21
N TRP A 134 14.59 5.25 14.44
CA TRP A 134 14.29 6.03 15.66
C TRP A 134 13.77 5.19 16.83
N PHE A 135 13.12 4.05 16.55
CA PHE A 135 12.44 3.21 17.57
C PHE A 135 12.85 1.74 17.48
N PRO A 136 14.13 1.38 17.68
CA PRO A 136 14.58 -0.02 17.54
C PRO A 136 13.90 -0.98 18.53
N GLY A 137 13.47 -0.51 19.70
CA GLY A 137 12.78 -1.33 20.71
C GLY A 137 11.24 -1.40 20.56
N ARG A 138 10.62 -0.55 19.70
CA ARG A 138 9.17 -0.43 19.55
C ARG A 138 8.77 -0.22 18.09
N VAL A 139 9.49 -0.86 17.18
CA VAL A 139 9.32 -0.68 15.72
C VAL A 139 7.88 -0.91 15.29
N GLY A 140 7.24 -1.99 15.74
CA GLY A 140 5.88 -2.34 15.34
C GLY A 140 4.86 -1.24 15.70
N THR A 141 4.92 -0.71 16.91
CA THR A 141 4.02 0.38 17.35
C THR A 141 4.25 1.66 16.55
N ALA A 142 5.53 2.06 16.39
CA ALA A 142 5.86 3.31 15.70
C ALA A 142 5.48 3.25 14.19
N VAL A 143 5.74 2.13 13.52
CA VAL A 143 5.34 1.89 12.13
C VAL A 143 3.81 1.77 12.03
N GLY A 144 3.15 1.12 13.00
CA GLY A 144 1.70 1.04 13.08
C GLY A 144 1.04 2.42 13.14
N VAL A 145 1.53 3.30 14.02
CA VAL A 145 1.04 4.69 14.11
C VAL A 145 1.28 5.43 12.79
N ALA A 146 2.50 5.35 12.23
CA ALA A 146 2.79 6.01 10.95
C ALA A 146 1.88 5.51 9.83
N SER A 147 1.58 4.21 9.77
CA SER A 147 0.72 3.61 8.74
C SER A 147 -0.76 3.94 8.89
N ALA A 148 -1.22 4.26 10.10
CA ALA A 148 -2.61 4.70 10.31
C ALA A 148 -2.90 6.00 9.53
N GLY A 149 -1.88 6.82 9.29
CA GLY A 149 -1.96 7.99 8.42
C GLY A 149 -2.55 7.66 7.04
N ILE A 150 -2.24 6.50 6.47
CA ILE A 150 -2.79 6.07 5.16
C ILE A 150 -4.31 6.03 5.19
N GLY A 151 -4.90 5.43 6.22
CA GLY A 151 -6.36 5.36 6.36
C GLY A 151 -7.01 6.72 6.57
N VAL A 152 -6.36 7.58 7.39
CA VAL A 152 -6.82 8.97 7.60
C VAL A 152 -6.73 9.78 6.32
N GLY A 153 -5.63 9.63 5.57
CA GLY A 153 -5.46 10.29 4.27
C GLY A 153 -6.51 9.86 3.26
N MET A 154 -6.81 8.57 3.17
CA MET A 154 -7.89 8.05 2.33
C MET A 154 -9.25 8.63 2.75
N ALA A 155 -9.54 8.67 4.05
CA ALA A 155 -10.79 9.21 4.58
C ALA A 155 -11.00 10.70 4.27
N GLY A 156 -9.93 11.49 4.31
CA GLY A 156 -10.01 12.93 4.06
C GLY A 156 -9.87 13.30 2.58
N LEU A 157 -8.84 12.76 1.91
CA LEU A 157 -8.48 13.21 0.57
C LEU A 157 -9.39 12.66 -0.53
N VAL A 158 -9.99 11.47 -0.38
CA VAL A 158 -10.89 10.93 -1.41
C VAL A 158 -12.17 11.79 -1.54
N PRO A 159 -12.90 12.10 -0.47
CA PRO A 159 -14.04 13.02 -0.55
C PRO A 159 -13.63 14.46 -0.94
N LEU A 160 -12.49 14.94 -0.42
CA LEU A 160 -11.98 16.26 -0.76
C LEU A 160 -11.64 16.37 -2.26
N ALA A 161 -11.03 15.34 -2.83
CA ALA A 161 -10.73 15.31 -4.26
C ALA A 161 -12.01 15.36 -5.10
N GLN A 162 -13.05 14.60 -4.72
CA GLN A 162 -14.33 14.66 -5.41
C GLN A 162 -14.97 16.06 -5.30
N PHE A 163 -14.98 16.66 -4.10
CA PHE A 163 -15.47 18.00 -3.90
C PHE A 163 -14.74 19.02 -4.80
N MET A 164 -13.40 18.93 -4.88
CA MET A 164 -12.63 19.80 -5.77
C MET A 164 -12.94 19.53 -7.25
N ILE A 165 -13.14 18.26 -7.64
CA ILE A 165 -13.51 17.92 -9.02
C ILE A 165 -14.84 18.55 -9.40
N ASP A 166 -15.83 18.48 -8.50
CA ASP A 166 -17.17 19.03 -8.76
C ASP A 166 -17.17 20.57 -8.82
N TRP A 167 -16.30 21.24 -8.05
CA TRP A 167 -16.30 22.70 -7.93
C TRP A 167 -15.39 23.42 -8.93
N ILE A 168 -14.17 22.90 -9.14
CA ILE A 168 -13.12 23.56 -9.95
C ILE A 168 -12.57 22.68 -11.07
N GLY A 169 -13.08 21.44 -11.20
CA GLY A 169 -12.64 20.47 -12.18
C GLY A 169 -11.38 19.69 -11.77
N TRP A 170 -11.21 18.51 -12.36
CA TRP A 170 -10.16 17.57 -11.99
C TRP A 170 -8.73 18.08 -12.25
N ARG A 171 -8.53 18.94 -13.26
CA ARG A 171 -7.21 19.52 -13.54
C ARG A 171 -6.72 20.41 -12.41
N TRP A 172 -7.57 21.25 -11.88
CA TRP A 172 -7.26 22.07 -10.72
C TRP A 172 -7.14 21.24 -9.45
N ALA A 173 -7.97 20.21 -9.29
CA ALA A 173 -7.84 19.29 -8.17
C ALA A 173 -6.44 18.63 -8.14
N PHE A 174 -5.92 18.13 -9.27
CA PHE A 174 -4.54 17.60 -9.34
C PHE A 174 -3.49 18.66 -9.02
N ARG A 175 -3.63 19.90 -9.51
CA ARG A 175 -2.69 21.00 -9.20
C ARG A 175 -2.67 21.31 -7.70
N ILE A 176 -3.84 21.40 -7.08
CA ILE A 176 -3.95 21.65 -5.63
C ILE A 176 -3.35 20.49 -4.85
N LEU A 177 -3.66 19.24 -5.20
CA LEU A 177 -3.05 18.06 -4.56
C LEU A 177 -1.52 18.05 -4.72
N ALA A 178 -1.00 18.42 -5.88
CA ALA A 178 0.45 18.56 -6.09
C ALA A 178 1.04 19.65 -5.18
N VAL A 179 0.40 20.81 -5.09
CA VAL A 179 0.85 21.90 -4.19
C VAL A 179 0.79 21.49 -2.73
N LEU A 180 -0.26 20.77 -2.31
CA LEU A 180 -0.36 20.23 -0.94
C LEU A 180 0.76 19.22 -0.65
N ILE A 181 1.06 18.30 -1.60
CA ILE A 181 2.15 17.33 -1.45
C ILE A 181 3.50 18.07 -1.35
N LEU A 182 3.80 18.96 -2.29
CA LEU A 182 5.05 19.72 -2.29
C LEU A 182 5.16 20.62 -1.05
N GLY A 183 4.09 21.35 -0.72
CA GLY A 183 4.02 22.27 0.42
C GLY A 183 4.10 21.58 1.78
N TRP A 184 3.78 20.30 1.88
CA TRP A 184 3.97 19.51 3.09
C TRP A 184 5.26 18.70 3.08
N VAL A 185 5.44 17.83 2.08
CA VAL A 185 6.53 16.84 2.08
C VAL A 185 7.89 17.52 2.08
N LEU A 186 8.06 18.60 1.30
CA LEU A 186 9.35 19.27 1.22
C LEU A 186 9.72 19.96 2.54
N PRO A 187 8.91 20.87 3.12
CA PRO A 187 9.23 21.50 4.38
C PRO A 187 9.30 20.49 5.55
N ALA A 188 8.37 19.53 5.61
CA ALA A 188 8.40 18.50 6.66
C ALA A 188 9.71 17.70 6.61
N THR A 189 10.13 17.28 5.40
CA THR A 189 11.36 16.53 5.24
C THR A 189 12.61 17.39 5.49
N MET A 190 12.57 18.69 5.15
CA MET A 190 13.69 19.61 5.36
C MET A 190 13.86 20.02 6.84
N PHE A 191 12.75 20.21 7.58
CA PHE A 191 12.81 20.81 8.90
C PHE A 191 12.45 19.85 10.05
N LEU A 192 11.53 18.89 9.81
CA LEU A 192 11.03 17.99 10.86
C LEU A 192 11.68 16.62 10.82
N VAL A 193 11.96 16.09 9.60
CA VAL A 193 12.56 14.77 9.45
C VAL A 193 14.08 14.85 9.60
N ARG A 194 14.63 14.07 10.52
CA ARG A 194 16.06 13.88 10.71
C ARG A 194 16.39 12.41 10.51
N ASP A 195 17.51 12.13 9.84
CA ASP A 195 17.99 10.76 9.78
C ASP A 195 18.42 10.30 11.18
N PRO A 196 18.13 9.08 11.58
CA PRO A 196 18.55 8.55 12.87
C PRO A 196 20.08 8.47 12.93
N VAL A 197 20.64 8.87 14.06
CA VAL A 197 22.12 8.95 14.29
C VAL A 197 22.82 7.61 14.13
N SER A 198 22.08 6.50 14.20
CA SER A 198 22.61 5.13 14.15
C SER A 198 22.60 4.45 12.77
N LEU A 199 22.31 5.16 11.67
CA LEU A 199 22.53 4.62 10.32
C LEU A 199 24.02 4.56 9.96
N ASP A 200 24.88 5.31 10.63
CA ASP A 200 26.33 5.15 10.63
C ASP A 200 26.76 4.09 11.65
N GLY A 201 26.29 2.85 11.46
CA GLY A 201 26.85 1.67 12.13
C GLY A 201 28.27 1.32 11.67
N THR A 202 28.91 2.23 10.97
CA THR A 202 30.34 2.34 10.77
C THR A 202 30.83 3.57 11.49
N ASP A 203 30.97 3.49 12.84
CA ASP A 203 32.02 4.29 13.46
C ASP A 203 33.35 3.77 12.88
N PRO A 204 34.04 4.55 12.02
CA PRO A 204 35.34 4.14 11.50
C PRO A 204 36.38 4.02 12.64
N ARG A 205 36.04 4.51 13.85
CA ARG A 205 36.88 4.48 15.05
C ARG A 205 36.69 3.24 15.90
N LEU A 206 35.54 2.60 15.82
CA LEU A 206 35.33 1.24 16.27
C LEU A 206 35.60 0.31 15.08
N GLY A 207 36.86 0.12 14.76
CA GLY A 207 37.38 -0.93 13.89
C GLY A 207 37.05 -2.38 14.35
N THR A 208 36.05 -2.53 15.14
CA THR A 208 35.27 -3.70 15.34
C THR A 208 34.30 -3.81 14.12
N ARG A 209 34.85 -4.35 13.04
CA ARG A 209 34.27 -5.63 12.61
C ARG A 209 33.87 -6.30 13.93
N GLY A 210 32.64 -5.97 14.41
CA GLY A 210 31.96 -6.80 15.39
C GLY A 210 32.19 -8.21 14.91
N PRO A 211 32.52 -9.20 15.71
CA PRO A 211 32.86 -10.47 15.19
C PRO A 211 31.81 -10.73 14.11
N ARG A 212 32.21 -10.74 12.84
CA ARG A 212 31.56 -11.61 11.89
C ARG A 212 31.63 -12.88 12.70
N ALA A 213 30.65 -12.97 13.62
CA ALA A 213 30.33 -14.19 14.28
C ALA A 213 30.47 -15.13 13.13
N ARG A 214 31.44 -16.03 13.19
CA ARG A 214 31.46 -17.19 12.36
C ARG A 214 29.99 -17.55 12.34
N LEU A 215 29.26 -17.05 11.30
CA LEU A 215 28.05 -17.63 10.87
C LEU A 215 28.53 -19.01 10.51
N ASP A 216 28.62 -19.80 11.57
CA ASP A 216 28.69 -21.25 11.44
C ASP A 216 27.66 -21.48 10.36
N ARG A 217 27.99 -22.26 9.37
CA ARG A 217 27.24 -22.57 8.16
C ARG A 217 25.83 -23.06 8.48
N GLU A 218 25.10 -22.31 9.29
CA GLU A 218 23.67 -22.48 9.45
C GLU A 218 23.07 -22.06 8.13
N ALA A 219 22.54 -23.06 7.45
CA ALA A 219 21.84 -22.88 6.20
C ALA A 219 20.73 -21.82 6.44
N TYR A 220 20.72 -20.74 5.68
CA TYR A 220 19.68 -19.72 5.74
C TYR A 220 19.00 -19.57 4.37
N TRP A 221 17.77 -19.10 4.38
CA TRP A 221 17.02 -18.87 3.17
C TRP A 221 17.65 -17.74 2.34
N THR A 222 18.00 -18.03 1.10
CA THR A 222 18.36 -17.08 0.05
C THR A 222 17.22 -17.00 -0.94
N LEU A 223 17.16 -15.94 -1.75
CA LEU A 223 16.16 -15.87 -2.83
C LEU A 223 16.26 -17.06 -3.78
N ALA A 224 17.49 -17.46 -4.13
CA ALA A 224 17.74 -18.58 -5.04
C ALA A 224 17.24 -19.93 -4.50
N THR A 225 17.27 -20.13 -3.19
CA THR A 225 16.70 -21.32 -2.55
C THR A 225 15.19 -21.20 -2.34
N ALA A 226 14.70 -20.02 -1.96
CA ALA A 226 13.29 -19.78 -1.74
C ALA A 226 12.46 -19.97 -3.02
N VAL A 227 12.88 -19.46 -4.16
CA VAL A 227 12.14 -19.60 -5.44
C VAL A 227 12.07 -21.06 -5.96
N ARG A 228 12.84 -21.96 -5.38
CA ARG A 228 12.77 -23.40 -5.68
C ARG A 228 11.80 -24.14 -4.75
N ASP A 229 11.31 -23.48 -3.71
CA ASP A 229 10.40 -24.04 -2.73
C ASP A 229 8.93 -23.74 -3.10
N LEU A 230 8.06 -24.74 -2.96
CA LEU A 230 6.64 -24.60 -3.27
C LEU A 230 5.92 -23.61 -2.34
N HIS A 231 6.38 -23.48 -1.08
CA HIS A 231 5.81 -22.52 -0.14
C HIS A 231 6.01 -21.07 -0.60
N TYR A 232 7.12 -20.77 -1.29
CA TYR A 232 7.34 -19.46 -1.88
C TYR A 232 6.27 -19.14 -2.93
N TRP A 233 5.99 -20.07 -3.86
CA TRP A 233 5.01 -19.85 -4.92
C TRP A 233 3.56 -19.87 -4.40
N GLY A 234 3.27 -20.69 -3.40
CA GLY A 234 2.00 -20.67 -2.70
C GLY A 234 1.76 -19.31 -2.03
N LEU A 235 2.76 -18.79 -1.30
CA LEU A 235 2.69 -17.49 -0.66
C LEU A 235 2.63 -16.34 -1.70
N ALA A 236 3.38 -16.45 -2.80
CA ALA A 236 3.29 -15.53 -3.93
C ALA A 236 1.87 -15.51 -4.52
N GLY A 237 1.22 -16.68 -4.61
CA GLY A 237 -0.18 -16.80 -4.99
C GLY A 237 -1.13 -16.09 -4.04
N VAL A 238 -0.92 -16.18 -2.72
CA VAL A 238 -1.69 -15.42 -1.71
C VAL A 238 -1.55 -13.92 -1.93
N PHE A 239 -0.32 -13.43 -2.12
CA PHE A 239 -0.03 -12.02 -2.37
C PHE A 239 -0.70 -11.53 -3.65
N PHE A 240 -0.58 -12.30 -4.74
CA PHE A 240 -1.13 -11.96 -6.04
C PHE A 240 -2.66 -11.91 -6.01
N THR A 241 -3.31 -13.00 -5.57
CA THR A 241 -4.77 -13.12 -5.58
C THR A 241 -5.44 -12.19 -4.57
N GLY A 242 -4.88 -12.04 -3.37
CA GLY A 242 -5.37 -11.10 -2.36
C GLY A 242 -5.31 -9.65 -2.83
N ASN A 243 -4.31 -9.27 -3.65
CA ASN A 243 -4.23 -7.92 -4.16
C ASN A 243 -5.03 -7.70 -5.45
N ILE A 244 -5.30 -8.75 -6.24
CA ILE A 244 -6.28 -8.68 -7.36
C ILE A 244 -7.60 -8.14 -6.83
N VAL A 245 -8.22 -8.82 -5.85
CA VAL A 245 -9.53 -8.43 -5.33
C VAL A 245 -9.49 -7.04 -4.70
N THR A 246 -8.44 -6.73 -3.95
CA THR A 246 -8.29 -5.43 -3.28
C THR A 246 -8.28 -4.28 -4.27
N GLN A 247 -7.38 -4.31 -5.25
CA GLN A 247 -7.23 -3.19 -6.18
C GLN A 247 -8.35 -3.13 -7.22
N MET A 248 -8.90 -4.28 -7.61
CA MET A 248 -10.09 -4.35 -8.45
C MET A 248 -11.25 -3.60 -7.82
N LEU A 249 -11.55 -3.85 -6.55
CA LEU A 249 -12.65 -3.19 -5.85
C LEU A 249 -12.32 -1.71 -5.56
N LEU A 250 -11.14 -1.40 -4.99
CA LEU A 250 -10.82 -0.03 -4.58
C LEU A 250 -10.72 0.95 -5.73
N VAL A 251 -10.32 0.52 -6.92
CA VAL A 251 -10.23 1.39 -8.11
C VAL A 251 -11.61 1.62 -8.72
N HIS A 252 -12.43 0.56 -8.82
CA HIS A 252 -13.69 0.62 -9.56
C HIS A 252 -14.92 0.91 -8.70
N GLN A 253 -14.80 0.87 -7.34
CA GLN A 253 -15.96 1.05 -6.44
C GLN A 253 -16.72 2.36 -6.67
N VAL A 254 -16.02 3.48 -6.89
CA VAL A 254 -16.66 4.77 -7.11
C VAL A 254 -17.41 4.77 -8.44
N ALA A 255 -16.77 4.27 -9.51
CA ALA A 255 -17.41 4.13 -10.82
C ALA A 255 -18.64 3.20 -10.75
N TYR A 256 -18.49 2.04 -10.09
CA TYR A 256 -19.60 1.11 -9.87
C TYR A 256 -20.80 1.76 -9.18
N LEU A 257 -20.56 2.46 -8.07
CA LEU A 257 -21.63 3.12 -7.31
C LEU A 257 -22.29 4.24 -8.10
N VAL A 258 -21.50 5.04 -8.83
CA VAL A 258 -22.02 6.14 -9.67
C VAL A 258 -22.84 5.59 -10.84
N ASP A 259 -22.41 4.50 -11.48
CA ASP A 259 -23.18 3.85 -12.55
C ASP A 259 -24.54 3.33 -12.06
N HIS A 260 -24.66 3.02 -10.75
CA HIS A 260 -25.93 2.59 -10.14
C HIS A 260 -26.70 3.71 -9.45
N GLY A 261 -26.36 4.98 -9.71
CA GLY A 261 -27.14 6.13 -9.27
C GLY A 261 -26.74 6.73 -7.91
N VAL A 262 -25.65 6.28 -7.29
CA VAL A 262 -25.07 6.96 -6.11
C VAL A 262 -24.41 8.24 -6.57
N SER A 263 -24.64 9.36 -5.87
CA SER A 263 -23.96 10.61 -6.23
C SER A 263 -22.43 10.49 -6.12
N PRO A 264 -21.64 11.17 -6.98
CA PRO A 264 -20.19 11.09 -6.97
C PRO A 264 -19.57 11.40 -5.60
N LEU A 265 -20.09 12.42 -4.91
CA LEU A 265 -19.61 12.78 -3.58
C LEU A 265 -19.94 11.70 -2.54
N ALA A 266 -21.15 11.11 -2.56
CA ALA A 266 -21.50 10.01 -1.65
C ALA A 266 -20.61 8.78 -1.91
N ALA A 267 -20.37 8.42 -3.18
CA ALA A 267 -19.46 7.33 -3.54
C ALA A 267 -18.01 7.60 -3.09
N ALA A 268 -17.56 8.85 -3.15
CA ALA A 268 -16.25 9.25 -2.61
C ALA A 268 -16.18 9.14 -1.08
N VAL A 269 -17.26 9.53 -0.36
CA VAL A 269 -17.34 9.35 1.10
C VAL A 269 -17.31 7.86 1.47
N VAL A 270 -17.99 6.99 0.72
CA VAL A 270 -17.88 5.52 0.87
C VAL A 270 -16.41 5.09 0.76
N GLY A 271 -15.67 5.57 -0.25
CA GLY A 271 -14.23 5.35 -0.37
C GLY A 271 -13.43 5.83 0.84
N GLY A 272 -13.80 6.97 1.42
CA GLY A 272 -13.21 7.50 2.66
C GLY A 272 -13.46 6.58 3.86
N VAL A 273 -14.67 6.04 4.01
CA VAL A 273 -15.03 5.09 5.09
C VAL A 273 -14.22 3.80 4.98
N VAL A 274 -13.92 3.32 3.76
CA VAL A 274 -12.99 2.19 3.56
C VAL A 274 -11.64 2.47 4.23
N GLY A 275 -11.11 3.68 4.07
CA GLY A 275 -9.86 4.11 4.71
C GLY A 275 -9.91 4.01 6.23
N LEU A 276 -10.96 4.56 6.86
CA LEU A 276 -11.14 4.51 8.32
C LEU A 276 -11.28 3.08 8.83
N ALA A 277 -12.13 2.27 8.18
CA ALA A 277 -12.32 0.87 8.54
C ALA A 277 -11.02 0.05 8.45
N SER A 278 -10.14 0.40 7.50
CA SER A 278 -8.85 -0.27 7.33
C SER A 278 -7.90 -0.05 8.52
N ILE A 279 -8.01 1.06 9.24
CA ILE A 279 -7.19 1.32 10.43
C ILE A 279 -7.52 0.28 11.51
N ALA A 280 -8.82 0.15 11.82
CA ALA A 280 -9.29 -0.84 12.79
C ALA A 280 -8.95 -2.28 12.35
N GLY A 281 -9.11 -2.59 11.06
CA GLY A 281 -8.75 -3.88 10.49
C GLY A 281 -7.27 -4.22 10.66
N LYS A 282 -6.35 -3.29 10.32
CA LYS A 282 -4.90 -3.51 10.47
C LYS A 282 -4.49 -3.80 11.92
N MET A 283 -5.06 -3.06 12.87
CA MET A 283 -4.79 -3.26 14.29
C MET A 283 -5.37 -4.58 14.81
N GLY A 284 -6.63 -4.87 14.45
CA GLY A 284 -7.34 -6.07 14.87
C GLY A 284 -6.72 -7.35 14.31
N TRP A 285 -6.46 -7.39 13.00
CA TRP A 285 -5.89 -8.59 12.37
C TRP A 285 -4.47 -8.90 12.82
N GLY A 286 -3.63 -7.88 13.07
CA GLY A 286 -2.30 -8.10 13.62
C GLY A 286 -2.36 -8.83 14.97
N THR A 287 -3.14 -8.30 15.91
CA THR A 287 -3.30 -8.89 17.25
C THR A 287 -3.98 -10.26 17.22
N LEU A 288 -4.97 -10.45 16.36
CA LEU A 288 -5.67 -11.73 16.22
C LEU A 288 -4.72 -12.80 15.62
N SER A 289 -3.96 -12.43 14.60
CA SER A 289 -3.00 -13.32 13.94
C SER A 289 -1.93 -13.88 14.88
N ASP A 290 -1.51 -13.07 15.88
CA ASP A 290 -0.55 -13.50 16.88
C ASP A 290 -1.17 -14.48 17.91
N ARG A 291 -2.51 -14.47 18.06
CA ARG A 291 -3.23 -15.34 19.01
C ARG A 291 -3.73 -16.63 18.39
N VAL A 292 -4.34 -16.56 17.21
CA VAL A 292 -5.04 -17.71 16.59
C VAL A 292 -4.29 -18.29 15.37
N GLY A 293 -3.22 -17.61 14.91
CA GLY A 293 -2.46 -18.02 13.75
C GLY A 293 -2.79 -17.24 12.48
N ARG A 294 -1.93 -17.38 11.45
CA ARG A 294 -2.00 -16.61 10.20
C ARG A 294 -3.18 -17.01 9.35
N GLU A 295 -3.41 -18.32 9.20
CA GLU A 295 -4.41 -18.89 8.31
C GLU A 295 -5.85 -18.58 8.75
N PRO A 296 -6.27 -18.83 10.02
CA PRO A 296 -7.61 -18.49 10.47
C PRO A 296 -7.88 -16.99 10.37
N THR A 297 -6.90 -16.16 10.72
CA THR A 297 -7.03 -14.71 10.65
C THR A 297 -7.21 -14.24 9.21
N TYR A 298 -6.42 -14.77 8.27
CA TYR A 298 -6.55 -14.43 6.85
C TYR A 298 -7.90 -14.88 6.29
N THR A 299 -8.40 -16.06 6.72
CA THR A 299 -9.71 -16.59 6.33
C THR A 299 -10.84 -15.68 6.80
N LEU A 300 -10.83 -15.27 8.08
CA LEU A 300 -11.85 -14.36 8.61
C LEU A 300 -11.90 -13.03 7.87
N ALA A 301 -10.72 -12.46 7.56
CA ALA A 301 -10.63 -11.23 6.77
C ALA A 301 -11.13 -11.43 5.33
N SER A 302 -10.81 -12.57 4.72
CA SER A 302 -11.31 -12.93 3.38
C SER A 302 -12.83 -13.10 3.37
N LEU A 303 -13.44 -13.63 4.42
CA LEU A 303 -14.90 -13.68 4.56
C LEU A 303 -15.52 -12.29 4.58
N CYS A 304 -14.89 -11.31 5.25
CA CYS A 304 -15.31 -9.90 5.18
C CYS A 304 -15.23 -9.38 3.75
N THR A 305 -14.17 -9.71 3.01
CA THR A 305 -14.01 -9.31 1.60
C THR A 305 -15.07 -9.96 0.70
N VAL A 306 -15.34 -11.26 0.86
CA VAL A 306 -16.41 -11.97 0.14
C VAL A 306 -17.77 -11.35 0.42
N ALA A 307 -18.07 -11.11 1.70
CA ALA A 307 -19.32 -10.46 2.10
C ALA A 307 -19.44 -9.05 1.50
N SER A 308 -18.33 -8.31 1.43
CA SER A 308 -18.32 -6.97 0.83
C SER A 308 -18.74 -6.97 -0.63
N VAL A 309 -18.31 -7.98 -1.42
CA VAL A 309 -18.74 -8.11 -2.83
C VAL A 309 -20.24 -8.34 -2.92
N GLY A 310 -20.80 -9.22 -2.08
CA GLY A 310 -22.24 -9.43 -2.03
C GLY A 310 -23.01 -8.16 -1.66
N VAL A 311 -22.52 -7.43 -0.66
CA VAL A 311 -23.14 -6.15 -0.23
C VAL A 311 -22.99 -5.09 -1.33
N LEU A 312 -21.88 -5.05 -2.07
CA LEU A 312 -21.70 -4.13 -3.20
C LEU A 312 -22.75 -4.36 -4.29
N VAL A 313 -23.02 -5.63 -4.62
CA VAL A 313 -24.08 -5.99 -5.58
C VAL A 313 -25.46 -5.54 -5.09
N LEU A 314 -25.75 -5.74 -3.81
CA LEU A 314 -27.01 -5.27 -3.21
C LEU A 314 -27.10 -3.74 -3.17
N ALA A 315 -25.98 -3.07 -2.90
CA ALA A 315 -25.91 -1.60 -2.92
C ALA A 315 -26.17 -1.04 -4.32
N GLY A 316 -25.74 -1.73 -5.38
CA GLY A 316 -26.09 -1.36 -6.76
C GLY A 316 -27.59 -1.45 -7.05
N ARG A 317 -28.34 -2.35 -6.36
CA ARG A 317 -29.79 -2.45 -6.49
C ARG A 317 -30.54 -1.44 -5.60
N HIS A 318 -29.94 -0.99 -4.52
CA HIS A 318 -30.50 -0.07 -3.53
C HIS A 318 -29.54 1.09 -3.21
N PRO A 319 -29.27 1.99 -4.17
CA PRO A 319 -28.21 2.99 -4.07
C PRO A 319 -28.44 4.06 -2.98
N THR A 320 -29.68 4.29 -2.60
CA THR A 320 -30.06 5.27 -1.55
C THR A 320 -30.04 4.67 -0.13
N SER A 321 -29.71 3.38 0.01
CA SER A 321 -29.64 2.68 1.29
C SER A 321 -28.31 2.92 2.00
N TRP A 322 -28.17 2.38 3.21
CA TRP A 322 -26.90 2.35 3.96
C TRP A 322 -25.92 1.26 3.48
N LEU A 323 -26.32 0.41 2.52
CA LEU A 323 -25.52 -0.70 2.01
C LEU A 323 -24.15 -0.27 1.44
N PRO A 324 -24.00 0.86 0.71
CA PRO A 324 -22.68 1.33 0.30
C PRO A 324 -21.71 1.53 1.47
N PHE A 325 -22.19 2.00 2.63
CA PHE A 325 -21.35 2.18 3.81
C PHE A 325 -21.01 0.85 4.49
N LEU A 326 -21.94 -0.12 4.51
CA LEU A 326 -21.65 -1.47 4.97
C LEU A 326 -20.58 -2.14 4.10
N TYR A 327 -20.70 -2.01 2.78
CA TYR A 327 -19.65 -2.43 1.84
C TYR A 327 -18.31 -1.83 2.23
N ALA A 328 -18.25 -0.51 2.46
CA ALA A 328 -17.02 0.19 2.82
C ALA A 328 -16.37 -0.36 4.09
N VAL A 329 -17.17 -0.63 5.12
CA VAL A 329 -16.65 -1.22 6.37
C VAL A 329 -16.12 -2.63 6.12
N LEU A 330 -16.88 -3.47 5.42
CA LEU A 330 -16.50 -4.86 5.17
C LEU A 330 -15.24 -4.96 4.32
N ILE A 331 -15.15 -4.21 3.21
CA ILE A 331 -13.94 -4.24 2.38
C ILE A 331 -12.76 -3.60 3.11
N GLY A 332 -12.98 -2.48 3.83
CA GLY A 332 -11.94 -1.78 4.58
C GLY A 332 -11.31 -2.69 5.64
N VAL A 333 -12.11 -3.41 6.41
CA VAL A 333 -11.64 -4.41 7.36
C VAL A 333 -11.01 -5.60 6.62
N GLY A 334 -11.64 -6.12 5.57
CA GLY A 334 -11.20 -7.31 4.86
C GLY A 334 -9.81 -7.17 4.25
N TYR A 335 -9.58 -6.15 3.41
CA TYR A 335 -8.27 -5.99 2.74
C TYR A 335 -7.14 -5.62 3.70
N ALA A 336 -7.48 -5.07 4.86
CA ALA A 336 -6.52 -4.62 5.85
C ALA A 336 -5.59 -5.73 6.37
N VAL A 337 -5.99 -7.00 6.23
CA VAL A 337 -5.22 -8.19 6.65
C VAL A 337 -3.87 -8.28 5.93
N THR A 338 -3.79 -7.77 4.71
CA THR A 338 -2.58 -7.85 3.90
C THR A 338 -1.39 -7.12 4.52
N ALA A 339 -1.63 -6.06 5.29
CA ALA A 339 -0.54 -5.28 5.89
C ALA A 339 0.15 -5.99 7.07
N PRO A 340 -0.55 -6.55 8.08
CA PRO A 340 0.08 -7.26 9.19
C PRO A 340 0.37 -8.73 8.92
N VAL A 341 -0.53 -9.46 8.26
CA VAL A 341 -0.48 -10.93 8.22
C VAL A 341 0.43 -11.47 7.11
N THR A 342 0.46 -10.84 5.94
CA THR A 342 1.30 -11.35 4.85
C THR A 342 2.81 -11.21 5.11
N PRO A 343 3.34 -10.08 5.67
CA PRO A 343 4.74 -10.02 6.06
C PRO A 343 5.08 -11.00 7.19
N ALA A 344 4.16 -11.20 8.13
CA ALA A 344 4.34 -12.14 9.22
C ALA A 344 4.45 -13.58 8.70
N ALA A 345 3.52 -14.00 7.83
CA ALA A 345 3.58 -15.33 7.19
C ALA A 345 4.86 -15.53 6.37
N ALA A 346 5.29 -14.51 5.63
CA ALA A 346 6.55 -14.56 4.91
C ALA A 346 7.76 -14.68 5.85
N SER A 347 7.73 -14.00 7.00
CA SER A 347 8.79 -14.10 8.02
C SER A 347 8.81 -15.45 8.74
N ASP A 348 7.64 -16.04 8.98
CA ASP A 348 7.52 -17.36 9.62
C ASP A 348 8.12 -18.46 8.72
N LEU A 349 7.98 -18.34 7.38
CA LEU A 349 8.50 -19.32 6.42
C LEU A 349 9.97 -19.06 6.03
N PHE A 350 10.33 -17.82 5.77
CA PHE A 350 11.59 -17.44 5.15
C PHE A 350 12.40 -16.44 5.99
N GLY A 351 12.23 -16.45 7.31
CA GLY A 351 12.98 -15.58 8.21
C GLY A 351 14.49 -15.74 8.10
N GLY A 352 15.25 -14.76 8.57
CA GLY A 352 16.71 -14.76 8.58
C GLY A 352 17.35 -13.67 7.70
N PRO A 353 18.68 -13.77 7.43
CA PRO A 353 19.42 -12.70 6.73
C PRO A 353 18.94 -12.39 5.32
N GLY A 354 18.37 -13.37 4.60
CA GLY A 354 17.83 -13.20 3.24
C GLY A 354 16.40 -12.69 3.16
N PHE A 355 15.70 -12.53 4.29
CA PHE A 355 14.27 -12.20 4.34
C PHE A 355 13.90 -10.95 3.54
N SER A 356 14.66 -9.87 3.65
CA SER A 356 14.33 -8.61 2.99
C SER A 356 14.28 -8.74 1.47
N THR A 357 15.16 -9.55 0.87
CA THR A 357 15.17 -9.79 -0.58
C THR A 357 13.99 -10.66 -0.99
N ILE A 358 13.71 -11.73 -0.24
CA ILE A 358 12.59 -12.64 -0.49
C ILE A 358 11.25 -11.88 -0.36
N PHE A 359 11.08 -11.12 0.71
CA PHE A 359 9.88 -10.31 0.91
C PHE A 359 9.71 -9.22 -0.16
N GLY A 360 10.82 -8.61 -0.59
CA GLY A 360 10.80 -7.63 -1.68
C GLY A 360 10.26 -8.22 -2.99
N THR A 361 10.65 -9.44 -3.36
CA THR A 361 10.11 -10.11 -4.55
C THR A 361 8.64 -10.52 -4.40
N LEU A 362 8.23 -10.98 -3.22
CA LEU A 362 6.82 -11.24 -2.90
C LEU A 362 5.99 -9.96 -2.99
N HIS A 363 6.52 -8.83 -2.54
CA HIS A 363 5.85 -7.52 -2.65
C HIS A 363 5.71 -7.08 -4.12
N THR A 364 6.69 -7.37 -4.97
CA THR A 364 6.55 -7.13 -6.43
C THR A 364 5.43 -7.98 -7.02
N VAL A 365 5.29 -9.25 -6.60
CA VAL A 365 4.17 -10.11 -7.02
C VAL A 365 2.82 -9.56 -6.53
N LEU A 366 2.76 -9.05 -5.29
CA LEU A 366 1.57 -8.39 -4.76
C LEU A 366 1.16 -7.20 -5.63
N THR A 367 2.09 -6.30 -5.97
CA THR A 367 1.79 -5.14 -6.82
C THR A 367 1.40 -5.55 -8.23
N ALA A 368 2.00 -6.60 -8.79
CA ALA A 368 1.61 -7.16 -10.08
C ALA A 368 0.16 -7.67 -10.06
N GLY A 369 -0.24 -8.39 -8.99
CA GLY A 369 -1.63 -8.81 -8.80
C GLY A 369 -2.61 -7.64 -8.74
N GLY A 370 -2.24 -6.59 -8.02
CA GLY A 370 -3.06 -5.38 -7.92
C GLY A 370 -3.21 -4.63 -9.24
N ALA A 371 -2.12 -4.47 -9.97
CA ALA A 371 -2.15 -3.85 -11.29
C ALA A 371 -2.98 -4.66 -12.28
N PHE A 372 -2.81 -5.99 -12.28
CA PHE A 372 -3.60 -6.89 -13.11
C PHE A 372 -5.08 -6.83 -12.76
N GLY A 373 -5.44 -6.86 -11.47
CA GLY A 373 -6.84 -6.82 -11.02
C GLY A 373 -7.55 -5.52 -11.42
N ALA A 374 -6.91 -4.37 -11.23
CA ALA A 374 -7.47 -3.09 -11.62
C ALA A 374 -7.70 -2.99 -13.15
N TRP A 375 -6.70 -3.38 -13.93
CA TRP A 375 -6.83 -3.38 -15.40
C TRP A 375 -7.88 -4.38 -15.88
N LEU A 376 -7.89 -5.61 -15.32
CA LEU A 376 -8.80 -6.68 -15.73
C LEU A 376 -10.27 -6.29 -15.54
N ALA A 377 -10.61 -5.62 -14.42
CA ALA A 377 -11.99 -5.16 -14.22
C ALA A 377 -12.44 -4.16 -15.28
N GLY A 378 -11.56 -3.24 -15.68
CA GLY A 378 -11.82 -2.32 -16.77
C GLY A 378 -12.01 -3.04 -18.09
N GLN A 379 -11.14 -4.01 -18.41
CA GLN A 379 -11.19 -4.79 -19.64
C GLN A 379 -12.48 -5.63 -19.75
N MET A 380 -12.88 -6.27 -18.63
CA MET A 380 -14.13 -7.04 -18.59
C MET A 380 -15.35 -6.14 -18.78
N PHE A 381 -15.34 -4.97 -18.16
CA PHE A 381 -16.42 -4.00 -18.37
C PHE A 381 -16.48 -3.50 -19.82
N ASP A 382 -15.35 -3.17 -20.42
CA ASP A 382 -15.30 -2.70 -21.82
C ASP A 382 -15.85 -3.74 -22.80
N GLN A 383 -15.72 -5.04 -22.49
CA GLN A 383 -16.23 -6.14 -23.34
C GLN A 383 -17.70 -6.45 -23.09
N THR A 384 -18.19 -6.32 -21.85
CA THR A 384 -19.51 -6.83 -21.45
C THR A 384 -20.51 -5.73 -21.07
N GLY A 385 -20.05 -4.48 -20.90
CA GLY A 385 -20.85 -3.37 -20.40
C GLY A 385 -21.22 -3.46 -18.91
N THR A 386 -20.72 -4.50 -18.19
CA THR A 386 -21.06 -4.74 -16.77
C THR A 386 -19.84 -5.14 -15.95
N TYR A 387 -19.90 -4.91 -14.63
CA TYR A 387 -18.87 -5.41 -13.71
C TYR A 387 -19.10 -6.84 -13.22
N THR A 388 -20.17 -7.53 -13.69
CA THR A 388 -20.54 -8.86 -13.18
C THR A 388 -19.38 -9.86 -13.27
N GLY A 389 -18.70 -9.94 -14.41
CA GLY A 389 -17.54 -10.82 -14.58
C GLY A 389 -16.39 -10.46 -13.64
N ALA A 390 -16.09 -9.16 -13.49
CA ALA A 390 -15.06 -8.69 -12.57
C ALA A 390 -15.37 -9.04 -11.10
N LEU A 391 -16.63 -8.94 -10.68
CA LEU A 391 -17.06 -9.31 -9.33
C LEU A 391 -16.92 -10.83 -9.09
N TRP A 392 -17.17 -11.68 -10.10
CA TRP A 392 -16.90 -13.12 -10.00
C TRP A 392 -15.40 -13.42 -9.88
N VAL A 393 -14.56 -12.73 -10.62
CA VAL A 393 -13.08 -12.84 -10.46
C VAL A 393 -12.64 -12.36 -9.07
N ALA A 394 -13.23 -11.27 -8.56
CA ALA A 394 -12.96 -10.79 -7.21
C ALA A 394 -13.34 -11.83 -6.15
N LEU A 395 -14.53 -12.43 -6.26
CA LEU A 395 -14.98 -13.51 -5.36
C LEU A 395 -14.05 -14.73 -5.44
N GLY A 396 -13.73 -15.20 -6.65
CA GLY A 396 -12.81 -16.32 -6.84
C GLY A 396 -11.43 -16.06 -6.23
N SER A 397 -10.90 -14.86 -6.41
CA SER A 397 -9.61 -14.45 -5.83
C SER A 397 -9.67 -14.34 -4.32
N ALA A 398 -10.78 -13.81 -3.77
CA ALA A 398 -10.99 -13.71 -2.32
C ALA A 398 -11.13 -15.08 -1.63
N VAL A 399 -11.63 -16.09 -2.34
CA VAL A 399 -11.71 -17.47 -1.85
C VAL A 399 -10.39 -18.22 -2.06
N LEU A 400 -9.72 -18.01 -3.18
CA LEU A 400 -8.47 -18.71 -3.50
C LEU A 400 -7.33 -18.30 -2.57
N ALA A 401 -7.24 -17.02 -2.19
CA ALA A 401 -6.15 -16.53 -1.35
C ALA A 401 -6.08 -17.23 0.03
N PRO A 402 -7.15 -17.39 0.82
CA PRO A 402 -7.09 -18.15 2.07
C PRO A 402 -6.85 -19.65 1.84
N ILE A 403 -7.33 -20.26 0.77
CA ILE A 403 -7.03 -21.67 0.44
C ILE A 403 -5.52 -21.83 0.24
N LEU A 404 -4.89 -20.96 -0.53
CA LEU A 404 -3.44 -20.97 -0.71
C LEU A 404 -2.71 -20.73 0.62
N MET A 405 -3.21 -19.83 1.48
CA MET A 405 -2.64 -19.58 2.80
C MET A 405 -2.67 -20.85 3.68
N TRP A 406 -3.75 -21.65 3.62
CA TRP A 406 -3.85 -22.93 4.33
C TRP A 406 -2.91 -24.01 3.76
N ILE A 407 -2.69 -24.04 2.45
CA ILE A 407 -1.75 -24.97 1.78
C ILE A 407 -0.32 -24.65 2.19
N VAL A 408 0.03 -23.36 2.21
CA VAL A 408 1.38 -22.90 2.58
C VAL A 408 1.65 -23.06 4.08
N ALA A 409 0.62 -22.95 4.89
CA ALA A 409 0.51 -23.13 6.34
C ALA A 409 1.83 -23.00 7.12
N PRO A 410 2.24 -21.80 7.56
CA PRO A 410 3.48 -21.61 8.30
C PRO A 410 3.43 -22.13 9.75
N ARG A 411 2.58 -23.11 10.05
CA ARG A 411 2.39 -23.68 11.39
C ARG A 411 3.60 -24.42 11.94
N HIS A 412 4.48 -24.86 11.06
CA HIS A 412 5.72 -25.54 11.44
C HIS A 412 6.91 -24.76 10.91
N PRO A 413 7.98 -24.61 11.72
CA PRO A 413 9.22 -24.00 11.23
C PRO A 413 9.68 -24.74 9.98
N HIS A 414 9.82 -24.01 8.88
CA HIS A 414 10.30 -24.57 7.62
C HIS A 414 11.82 -24.37 7.56
N PRO A 415 12.63 -25.41 7.90
CA PRO A 415 14.07 -25.24 7.97
C PRO A 415 14.66 -25.03 6.56
N PRO A 416 15.68 -24.18 6.43
CA PRO A 416 16.34 -23.97 5.14
C PRO A 416 16.99 -25.23 4.61
N PRO A 417 17.14 -25.35 3.28
CA PRO A 417 17.79 -26.54 2.68
C PRO A 417 19.21 -26.72 3.20
N GLY A 418 19.52 -27.92 3.72
CA GLY A 418 20.86 -28.28 4.25
C GLY A 418 21.03 -28.09 5.75
N SER A 419 19.96 -27.80 6.50
CA SER A 419 19.96 -27.70 7.97
C SER A 419 19.72 -29.05 8.69
N ARG A 420 19.64 -30.17 7.93
CA ARG A 420 19.53 -31.56 8.47
C ARG A 420 20.86 -32.23 8.51
#